data_3fbe44fa597f7dafb5d02279c8942d5c
#
_entry.id   3fbe44fa597f7dafb5d02279c8942d5c
#
_cell.length_a   1.000
_cell.length_b   1.000
_cell.length_c   1.000
_cell.angle_alpha   90.00
_cell.angle_beta   90.00
_cell.angle_gamma   90.00
#
_symmetry.space_group_name_H-M   'P 1'
#
loop_
_entity.id
_entity.type
_entity.pdbx_description
1 polymer ?
#
loop_
_entity_poly.entity_id
_entity_poly.type
_entity_poly.pdbx_seq_one_letter_code
_entity_poly.pdbx_strand_id
1 'polypeptide(L)'
;MFDPTNYNELTVTESSIPGLFVIKLPVHGDNRGWFKENYQKEKMEALGLPSFDIVQNNISFNDKTGATRGLHAEPWNKFISTANGRVFGAWCDLRKGDSFGRVFTHEINPGTAIFVPKGVANGYQTLDDNV
;
A
#
# COMPACT_ATOMS: atom_id res chain seq x y z
N MET A 1 -16.24 10.70 1.92
CA MET A 1 -15.68 10.08 3.16
C MET A 1 -15.48 8.60 2.94
N PHE A 2 -14.39 8.06 3.45
CA PHE A 2 -14.11 6.63 3.38
C PHE A 2 -15.18 5.83 4.14
N ASP A 3 -15.73 4.78 3.49
CA ASP A 3 -16.73 3.90 4.08
C ASP A 3 -16.06 2.57 4.48
N PRO A 4 -15.96 2.26 5.79
CA PRO A 4 -15.30 1.05 6.25
C PRO A 4 -16.12 -0.24 6.09
N THR A 5 -17.40 -0.18 5.71
CA THR A 5 -18.30 -1.35 5.74
C THR A 5 -17.86 -2.51 4.86
N ASN A 6 -17.07 -2.26 3.81
CA ASN A 6 -16.54 -3.29 2.91
C ASN A 6 -15.17 -3.84 3.33
N TYR A 7 -14.65 -3.41 4.49
CA TYR A 7 -13.32 -3.76 4.97
C TYR A 7 -13.41 -4.51 6.29
N ASN A 8 -13.91 -5.75 6.23
CA ASN A 8 -14.21 -6.57 7.41
C ASN A 8 -13.21 -7.69 7.64
N GLU A 9 -12.39 -8.01 6.63
CA GLU A 9 -11.50 -9.17 6.67
C GLU A 9 -10.11 -8.79 6.16
N LEU A 10 -9.08 -9.25 6.87
CA LEU A 10 -7.70 -9.13 6.42
C LEU A 10 -7.46 -10.11 5.27
N THR A 11 -7.02 -9.60 4.13
CA THR A 11 -6.57 -10.43 3.00
C THR A 11 -5.20 -9.98 2.53
N VAL A 12 -4.41 -10.93 2.04
CA VAL A 12 -3.08 -10.70 1.45
C VAL A 12 -3.08 -11.40 0.09
N THR A 13 -3.01 -10.61 -0.99
CA THR A 13 -3.12 -11.13 -2.35
C THR A 13 -1.91 -10.68 -3.18
N GLU A 14 -1.21 -11.64 -3.78
CA GLU A 14 -0.11 -11.33 -4.68
C GLU A 14 -0.65 -10.72 -5.98
N SER A 15 -0.02 -9.63 -6.43
CA SER A 15 -0.36 -8.96 -7.68
C SER A 15 0.27 -9.64 -8.89
N SER A 16 0.08 -9.04 -10.08
CA SER A 16 0.75 -9.47 -11.31
C SER A 16 2.28 -9.25 -11.28
N ILE A 17 2.79 -8.39 -10.39
CA ILE A 17 4.22 -8.26 -10.14
C ILE A 17 4.61 -9.23 -9.03
N PRO A 18 5.47 -10.23 -9.28
CA PRO A 18 5.85 -11.20 -8.25
C PRO A 18 6.44 -10.52 -7.01
N GLY A 19 5.92 -10.89 -5.84
CA GLY A 19 6.37 -10.35 -4.56
C GLY A 19 5.75 -9.01 -4.16
N LEU A 20 4.94 -8.38 -5.01
CA LEU A 20 4.13 -7.21 -4.66
C LEU A 20 2.75 -7.68 -4.23
N PHE A 21 2.36 -7.33 -3.00
CA PHE A 21 1.10 -7.79 -2.41
C PHE A 21 0.16 -6.63 -2.15
N VAL A 22 -1.12 -6.86 -2.43
CA VAL A 22 -2.22 -5.99 -2.01
C VAL A 22 -2.80 -6.56 -0.72
N ILE A 23 -2.81 -5.74 0.32
CA ILE A 23 -3.35 -6.11 1.63
C ILE A 23 -4.64 -5.33 1.85
N LYS A 24 -5.74 -6.05 2.05
CA LYS A 24 -7.01 -5.46 2.47
C LYS A 24 -7.07 -5.49 3.99
N LEU A 25 -7.12 -4.32 4.60
CA LEU A 25 -7.08 -4.14 6.04
C LEU A 25 -8.50 -4.10 6.62
N PRO A 26 -8.80 -4.80 7.72
CA PRO A 26 -10.03 -4.56 8.46
C PRO A 26 -10.07 -3.14 9.00
N VAL A 27 -11.19 -2.46 8.81
CA VAL A 27 -11.42 -1.11 9.31
C VAL A 27 -12.72 -1.10 10.10
N HIS A 28 -12.64 -0.68 11.34
CA HIS A 28 -13.77 -0.67 12.26
C HIS A 28 -14.28 0.76 12.44
N GLY A 29 -15.50 1.01 11.95
CA GLY A 29 -16.15 2.32 12.04
C GLY A 29 -17.17 2.39 13.17
N ASP A 30 -17.29 3.57 13.80
CA ASP A 30 -18.34 3.92 14.75
C ASP A 30 -18.71 5.41 14.59
N ASN A 31 -19.51 5.94 15.53
CA ASN A 31 -19.97 7.33 15.47
C ASN A 31 -18.86 8.37 15.68
N ARG A 32 -17.66 7.96 16.07
CA ARG A 32 -16.49 8.84 16.26
C ARG A 32 -15.56 8.86 15.05
N GLY A 33 -15.69 7.90 14.12
CA GLY A 33 -14.82 7.70 12.98
C GLY A 33 -14.47 6.24 12.77
N TRP A 34 -13.22 5.93 12.51
CA TRP A 34 -12.78 4.55 12.29
C TRP A 34 -11.41 4.28 12.89
N PHE A 35 -11.15 3.01 13.14
CA PHE A 35 -9.89 2.47 13.62
C PHE A 35 -9.44 1.33 12.71
N LYS A 36 -8.16 1.23 12.42
CA LYS A 36 -7.58 0.09 11.73
C LYS A 36 -6.27 -0.35 12.38
N GLU A 37 -6.01 -1.63 12.29
CA GLU A 37 -4.71 -2.22 12.58
C GLU A 37 -3.89 -2.14 11.30
N ASN A 38 -3.02 -1.13 11.20
CA ASN A 38 -2.34 -0.81 9.94
C ASN A 38 -1.28 -1.85 9.54
N TYR A 39 -0.61 -2.44 10.52
CA TYR A 39 0.33 -3.53 10.32
C TYR A 39 0.29 -4.47 11.52
N GLN A 40 0.11 -5.75 11.25
CA GLN A 40 0.21 -6.78 12.27
C GLN A 40 0.97 -7.98 11.68
N LYS A 41 2.20 -8.14 12.16
CA LYS A 41 3.17 -9.08 11.60
C LYS A 41 2.64 -10.52 11.54
N GLU A 42 2.19 -11.05 12.65
CA GLU A 42 1.80 -12.47 12.75
C GLU A 42 0.61 -12.79 11.88
N LYS A 43 -0.41 -11.95 11.89
CA LYS A 43 -1.61 -12.15 11.08
C LYS A 43 -1.33 -12.07 9.59
N MET A 44 -0.51 -11.09 9.17
CA MET A 44 -0.19 -10.88 7.76
C MET A 44 0.74 -11.96 7.23
N GLU A 45 1.76 -12.36 7.99
CA GLU A 45 2.64 -13.46 7.62
C GLU A 45 1.90 -14.80 7.54
N ALA A 46 0.94 -15.04 8.44
CA ALA A 46 0.09 -16.24 8.38
C ALA A 46 -0.73 -16.32 7.07
N LEU A 47 -1.02 -15.18 6.44
CA LEU A 47 -1.72 -15.10 5.16
C LEU A 47 -0.79 -15.02 3.95
N GLY A 48 0.53 -15.09 4.15
CA GLY A 48 1.51 -15.18 3.08
C GLY A 48 2.33 -13.92 2.81
N LEU A 49 2.16 -12.86 3.60
CA LEU A 49 3.02 -11.68 3.48
C LEU A 49 4.46 -12.06 3.83
N PRO A 50 5.46 -11.66 3.02
CA PRO A 50 6.85 -11.88 3.38
C PRO A 50 7.23 -11.25 4.71
N SER A 51 8.09 -11.92 5.47
CA SER A 51 8.64 -11.36 6.70
C SER A 51 9.59 -10.22 6.38
N PHE A 52 9.49 -9.11 7.10
CA PHE A 52 10.43 -8.00 6.99
C PHE A 52 10.55 -7.27 8.34
N ASP A 53 11.71 -6.64 8.54
CA ASP A 53 11.95 -5.81 9.71
C ASP A 53 11.67 -4.35 9.37
N ILE A 54 10.97 -3.65 10.26
CA ILE A 54 10.75 -2.22 10.13
C ILE A 54 12.00 -1.49 10.64
N VAL A 55 12.77 -0.93 9.72
CA VAL A 55 13.99 -0.18 10.04
C VAL A 55 13.71 1.32 10.08
N GLN A 56 12.79 1.79 9.23
CA GLN A 56 12.47 3.20 9.09
C GLN A 56 10.98 3.35 8.77
N ASN A 57 10.34 4.32 9.39
CA ASN A 57 8.95 4.66 9.13
C ASN A 57 8.86 6.15 8.78
N ASN A 58 8.35 6.45 7.60
CA ASN A 58 8.20 7.82 7.08
C ASN A 58 6.73 8.13 6.84
N ILE A 59 6.36 9.39 7.04
CA ILE A 59 5.03 9.90 6.70
C ILE A 59 5.20 11.08 5.75
N SER A 60 4.48 11.07 4.64
CA SER A 60 4.36 12.22 3.75
C SER A 60 2.94 12.76 3.79
N PHE A 61 2.82 14.06 3.84
CA PHE A 61 1.54 14.76 3.78
C PHE A 61 1.45 15.55 2.47
N ASN A 62 0.31 15.47 1.81
CA ASN A 62 0.04 16.18 0.55
C ASN A 62 -1.27 16.94 0.71
N ASP A 63 -1.21 18.26 0.64
CA ASP A 63 -2.37 19.12 0.89
C ASP A 63 -3.36 19.18 -0.27
N LYS A 64 -2.92 18.91 -1.50
CA LYS A 64 -3.73 19.05 -2.71
C LYS A 64 -3.81 17.78 -3.53
N THR A 65 -4.98 17.57 -4.10
CA THR A 65 -5.21 16.57 -5.15
C THR A 65 -4.24 16.76 -6.31
N GLY A 66 -3.75 15.65 -6.86
CA GLY A 66 -2.84 15.64 -8.01
C GLY A 66 -1.36 15.71 -7.63
N ALA A 67 -1.02 15.80 -6.34
CA ALA A 67 0.37 15.72 -5.91
C ALA A 67 0.94 14.35 -6.30
N THR A 68 2.05 14.36 -7.03
CA THR A 68 2.66 13.15 -7.58
C THR A 68 4.07 12.98 -7.01
N ARG A 69 4.35 11.78 -6.49
CA ARG A 69 5.68 11.40 -5.98
C ARG A 69 6.12 10.09 -6.62
N GLY A 70 7.35 10.05 -7.11
CA GLY A 70 7.93 8.88 -7.76
C GLY A 70 8.06 9.07 -9.26
N LEU A 71 8.34 7.98 -10.00
CA LEU A 71 8.59 6.62 -9.49
C LEU A 71 10.00 6.52 -8.91
N HIS A 72 10.13 5.85 -7.77
CA HIS A 72 11.42 5.61 -7.13
C HIS A 72 11.65 4.11 -6.97
N ALA A 73 12.83 3.62 -7.32
CA ALA A 73 13.25 2.25 -7.09
C ALA A 73 14.36 2.23 -6.03
N GLU A 74 14.07 1.61 -4.92
CA GLU A 74 14.95 1.58 -3.76
C GLU A 74 15.42 0.14 -3.48
N PRO A 75 16.62 -0.04 -2.90
CA PRO A 75 17.15 -1.37 -2.60
C PRO A 75 16.61 -1.96 -1.29
N TRP A 76 15.38 -1.64 -0.93
CA TRP A 76 14.69 -2.16 0.26
C TRP A 76 13.21 -2.36 -0.01
N ASN A 77 12.58 -3.16 0.83
CA ASN A 77 11.14 -3.38 0.80
C ASN A 77 10.39 -2.19 1.40
N LYS A 78 9.16 -1.96 0.93
CA LYS A 78 8.28 -0.91 1.44
C LYS A 78 6.92 -1.49 1.82
N PHE A 79 6.35 -0.98 2.90
CA PHE A 79 4.96 -1.20 3.27
C PHE A 79 4.25 0.15 3.26
N ILE A 80 3.28 0.31 2.38
CA ILE A 80 2.66 1.60 2.07
C ILE A 80 1.18 1.55 2.41
N SER A 81 0.69 2.57 3.10
CA SER A 81 -0.73 2.74 3.41
C SER A 81 -1.08 4.22 3.49
N THR A 82 -2.38 4.52 3.50
CA THR A 82 -2.86 5.88 3.77
C THR A 82 -3.57 5.93 5.11
N ALA A 83 -3.43 7.05 5.82
CA ALA A 83 -4.20 7.33 7.03
C ALA A 83 -5.49 8.09 6.71
N ASN A 84 -5.50 8.84 5.60
CA ASN A 84 -6.65 9.62 5.16
C ASN A 84 -6.62 9.77 3.64
N GLY A 85 -7.79 9.74 3.00
CA GLY A 85 -7.91 9.98 1.57
C GLY A 85 -7.41 8.81 0.69
N ARG A 86 -7.35 9.07 -0.61
CA ARG A 86 -7.04 8.08 -1.62
C ARG A 86 -5.85 8.51 -2.47
N VAL A 87 -5.06 7.54 -2.89
CA VAL A 87 -4.02 7.75 -3.89
C VAL A 87 -4.15 6.71 -5.01
N PHE A 88 -3.79 7.11 -6.22
CA PHE A 88 -3.56 6.20 -7.34
C PHE A 88 -2.11 5.74 -7.28
N GLY A 89 -1.88 4.48 -6.94
CA GLY A 89 -0.55 3.88 -6.87
C GLY A 89 -0.16 3.23 -8.19
N ALA A 90 1.13 3.34 -8.51
CA ALA A 90 1.70 2.72 -9.71
C ALA A 90 3.07 2.11 -9.40
N TRP A 91 3.31 0.93 -9.96
CA TRP A 91 4.55 0.17 -9.76
C TRP A 91 5.03 -0.39 -11.08
N CYS A 92 6.36 -0.44 -11.23
CA CYS A 92 7.02 -1.03 -12.38
C CYS A 92 8.16 -1.93 -11.91
N ASP A 93 8.15 -3.18 -12.32
CA ASP A 93 9.19 -4.14 -11.97
C ASP A 93 10.47 -3.86 -12.76
N LEU A 94 11.54 -3.47 -12.06
CA LEU A 94 12.84 -3.21 -12.65
C LEU A 94 13.86 -4.33 -12.35
N ARG A 95 13.41 -5.42 -11.72
CA ARG A 95 14.27 -6.57 -11.43
C ARG A 95 14.53 -7.35 -12.71
N LYS A 96 15.75 -7.88 -12.84
CA LYS A 96 16.11 -8.77 -13.95
C LYS A 96 15.28 -10.04 -13.91
N GLY A 97 14.78 -10.48 -15.06
CA GLY A 97 13.99 -11.70 -15.18
C GLY A 97 12.74 -11.51 -16.02
N ASP A 98 11.85 -12.49 -15.98
CA ASP A 98 10.67 -12.58 -16.85
C ASP A 98 9.64 -11.48 -16.58
N SER A 99 9.61 -10.92 -15.37
CA SER A 99 8.66 -9.87 -15.01
C SER A 99 9.19 -8.44 -15.23
N PHE A 100 10.42 -8.29 -15.72
CA PHE A 100 11.01 -6.96 -15.98
C PHE A 100 10.08 -6.11 -16.85
N GLY A 101 9.83 -4.88 -16.39
CA GLY A 101 8.97 -3.93 -17.10
C GLY A 101 7.47 -4.12 -16.88
N ARG A 102 7.07 -5.11 -16.10
CA ARG A 102 5.66 -5.31 -15.77
C ARG A 102 5.14 -4.16 -14.92
N VAL A 103 3.97 -3.64 -15.26
CA VAL A 103 3.33 -2.52 -14.56
C VAL A 103 2.09 -3.02 -13.83
N PHE A 104 1.91 -2.54 -12.60
CA PHE A 104 0.71 -2.75 -11.80
C PHE A 104 0.24 -1.42 -11.24
N THR A 105 -1.07 -1.20 -11.23
CA THR A 105 -1.68 -0.01 -10.64
C THR A 105 -2.79 -0.43 -9.69
N HIS A 106 -2.98 0.34 -8.62
CA HIS A 106 -4.02 0.07 -7.64
C HIS A 106 -4.34 1.34 -6.84
N GLU A 107 -5.61 1.59 -6.57
CA GLU A 107 -5.99 2.65 -5.64
C GLU A 107 -5.67 2.21 -4.21
N ILE A 108 -5.05 3.10 -3.44
CA ILE A 108 -4.83 2.93 -2.01
C ILE A 108 -5.76 3.89 -1.28
N ASN A 109 -6.56 3.35 -0.37
CA ASN A 109 -7.42 4.07 0.55
C ASN A 109 -7.14 3.58 1.97
N PRO A 110 -7.80 4.11 3.03
CA PRO A 110 -7.51 3.67 4.39
C PRO A 110 -7.67 2.17 4.67
N GLY A 111 -8.42 1.45 3.85
CA GLY A 111 -8.60 -0.01 3.96
C GLY A 111 -7.60 -0.83 3.13
N THR A 112 -6.58 -0.20 2.55
CA THR A 112 -5.64 -0.87 1.65
C THR A 112 -4.20 -0.55 2.01
N ALA A 113 -3.34 -1.56 1.99
CA ALA A 113 -1.89 -1.39 2.05
C ALA A 113 -1.23 -2.17 0.92
N ILE A 114 -0.03 -1.77 0.55
CA ILE A 114 0.76 -2.42 -0.49
C ILE A 114 2.13 -2.78 0.08
N PHE A 115 2.53 -4.04 -0.07
CA PHE A 115 3.91 -4.45 0.14
C PHE A 115 4.64 -4.43 -1.19
N VAL A 116 5.71 -3.64 -1.28
CA VAL A 116 6.51 -3.45 -2.47
C VAL A 116 7.89 -4.08 -2.24
N PRO A 117 8.28 -5.12 -2.99
CA PRO A 117 9.61 -5.69 -2.84
C PRO A 117 10.69 -4.76 -3.38
N LYS A 118 11.90 -4.87 -2.84
CA LYS A 118 13.06 -4.14 -3.36
C LYS A 118 13.22 -4.36 -4.86
N GLY A 119 13.64 -3.31 -5.58
CA GLY A 119 13.85 -3.36 -7.03
C GLY A 119 12.58 -3.10 -7.86
N VAL A 120 11.43 -2.93 -7.24
CA VAL A 120 10.20 -2.49 -7.91
C VAL A 120 10.06 -0.98 -7.72
N ALA A 121 9.94 -0.25 -8.84
CA ALA A 121 9.71 1.19 -8.81
C ALA A 121 8.30 1.49 -8.28
N ASN A 122 8.20 2.50 -7.43
CA ASN A 122 7.01 2.85 -6.67
C ASN A 122 6.69 4.33 -6.81
N GLY A 123 5.42 4.65 -6.99
CA GLY A 123 4.94 6.03 -7.02
C GLY A 123 3.44 6.13 -6.81
N TYR A 124 2.99 7.35 -6.58
CA TYR A 124 1.55 7.61 -6.43
C TYR A 124 1.18 9.04 -6.82
N GLN A 125 -0.11 9.23 -7.10
CA GLN A 125 -0.72 10.54 -7.24
C GLN A 125 -1.94 10.62 -6.32
N THR A 126 -2.06 11.71 -5.58
CA THR A 126 -3.20 11.92 -4.69
C THR A 126 -4.49 12.15 -5.47
N LEU A 127 -5.57 11.50 -5.03
CA LEU A 127 -6.91 11.61 -5.62
C LEU A 127 -7.83 12.52 -4.79
N ASP A 128 -7.40 12.84 -3.58
CA ASP A 128 -8.11 13.73 -2.65
C ASP A 128 -7.14 14.77 -2.10
N ASP A 129 -7.67 15.82 -1.48
CA ASP A 129 -6.89 16.77 -0.68
C ASP A 129 -6.56 16.17 0.70
N ASN A 130 -5.47 16.62 1.31
CA ASN A 130 -5.06 16.26 2.68
C ASN A 130 -4.81 14.75 2.86
N VAL A 131 -4.05 14.19 1.97
CA VAL A 131 -3.67 12.77 2.00
C VAL A 131 -2.27 12.58 2.54
#